data_2479ec89b26e5e01801fc93858191862
#
_entry.id   2479ec89b26e5e01801fc93858191862
#
_cell.length_a   1.000
_cell.length_b   1.000
_cell.length_c   1.000
_cell.angle_alpha   90.00
_cell.angle_beta   90.00
_cell.angle_gamma   90.00
#
_symmetry.space_group_name_H-M   'P 1'
#
loop_
_entity.id
_entity.type
_entity.pdbx_description
1 polymer ?
#
loop_
_entity_poly.entity_id
_entity_poly.type
_entity_poly.pdbx_seq_one_letter_code
_entity_poly.pdbx_strand_id
1 'polypeptide(L)'
;MYRLLYILMIMVGSVRAESTLLHPLRLSLCEIEYTPSKQLISIHLKLFLTDVNEAIVFDPQSKELAFCQPEEPPKADRLLLEYLNEFFYVKVNDQLVTLQIKEKKLSGEGDNTALWVFFEQPQSEPLRSLEIKDAVFTDLFFDQSNIVYAHINGESKSLMLNKKTSTHRLTF
;
A
#
# COMPACT_ATOMS: atom_id res chain seq x y z
N MET A 1 70.23 -36.95 -3.26
CA MET A 1 69.17 -36.53 -4.24
C MET A 1 67.91 -36.33 -3.45
N TYR A 2 67.61 -35.07 -3.04
CA TYR A 2 66.47 -34.73 -2.27
C TYR A 2 65.43 -34.09 -3.22
N ARG A 3 64.24 -34.68 -3.40
CA ARG A 3 63.14 -34.14 -4.14
C ARG A 3 62.37 -33.21 -3.21
N LEU A 4 62.42 -31.93 -3.51
CA LEU A 4 61.58 -30.85 -2.89
C LEU A 4 60.19 -30.97 -3.41
N LEU A 5 59.21 -31.30 -2.54
CA LEU A 5 57.80 -31.32 -2.85
C LEU A 5 57.24 -29.93 -2.50
N TYR A 6 56.91 -29.12 -3.51
CA TYR A 6 56.19 -27.84 -3.32
C TYR A 6 54.70 -28.12 -3.16
N ILE A 7 54.19 -27.93 -1.94
CA ILE A 7 52.77 -27.93 -1.68
C ILE A 7 52.23 -26.53 -2.01
N LEU A 8 51.52 -26.43 -3.13
CA LEU A 8 50.80 -25.21 -3.51
C LEU A 8 49.50 -25.15 -2.70
N MET A 9 49.49 -24.31 -1.66
CA MET A 9 48.30 -24.06 -0.82
C MET A 9 47.40 -23.06 -1.55
N ILE A 10 46.37 -23.57 -2.22
CA ILE A 10 45.32 -22.72 -2.84
C ILE A 10 44.45 -22.16 -1.73
N MET A 11 44.64 -20.88 -1.41
CA MET A 11 43.68 -20.09 -0.59
C MET A 11 42.40 -19.89 -1.40
N VAL A 12 41.39 -20.69 -1.12
CA VAL A 12 40.02 -20.41 -1.59
C VAL A 12 39.50 -19.29 -0.72
N GLY A 13 39.62 -18.07 -1.22
CA GLY A 13 38.96 -16.90 -0.64
C GLY A 13 37.46 -17.08 -0.75
N SER A 14 36.77 -17.28 0.37
CA SER A 14 35.32 -17.23 0.43
C SER A 14 34.84 -15.80 0.09
N VAL A 15 34.40 -15.60 -1.13
CA VAL A 15 33.67 -14.40 -1.51
C VAL A 15 32.34 -14.45 -0.76
N ARG A 16 32.26 -13.76 0.38
CA ARG A 16 30.96 -13.45 0.98
C ARG A 16 30.26 -12.54 0.00
N ALA A 17 29.20 -13.05 -0.65
CA ALA A 17 28.21 -12.20 -1.28
C ALA A 17 27.57 -11.37 -0.16
N GLU A 18 27.96 -10.10 -0.05
CA GLU A 18 27.16 -9.13 0.69
C GLU A 18 25.81 -9.08 -0.02
N SER A 19 24.78 -9.61 0.64
CA SER A 19 23.41 -9.31 0.27
C SER A 19 23.28 -7.79 0.40
N THR A 20 23.31 -7.08 -0.72
CA THR A 20 22.82 -5.70 -0.74
C THR A 20 21.39 -5.78 -0.21
N LEU A 21 21.19 -5.30 1.01
CA LEU A 21 19.87 -5.04 1.55
C LEU A 21 19.21 -4.05 0.58
N LEU A 22 18.50 -4.60 -0.41
CA LEU A 22 17.56 -3.82 -1.20
C LEU A 22 16.62 -3.21 -0.17
N HIS A 23 16.65 -1.90 -0.02
CA HIS A 23 15.68 -1.17 0.78
C HIS A 23 14.29 -1.67 0.37
N PRO A 24 13.47 -2.15 1.32
CA PRO A 24 12.13 -2.58 0.97
C PRO A 24 11.42 -1.42 0.24
N LEU A 25 10.79 -1.73 -0.87
CA LEU A 25 10.08 -0.72 -1.65
C LEU A 25 8.93 -0.17 -0.80
N ARG A 26 9.02 1.10 -0.41
CA ARG A 26 7.99 1.79 0.38
C ARG A 26 6.92 2.33 -0.55
N LEU A 27 5.92 1.51 -0.82
CA LEU A 27 4.91 1.77 -1.84
C LEU A 27 3.53 1.33 -1.38
N SER A 28 2.52 2.17 -1.63
CA SER A 28 1.12 1.77 -1.66
C SER A 28 0.51 2.01 -3.03
N LEU A 29 -0.62 1.39 -3.30
CA LEU A 29 -1.38 1.57 -4.54
C LEU A 29 -2.83 1.87 -4.20
N CYS A 30 -3.39 2.91 -4.82
CA CYS A 30 -4.80 3.24 -4.78
C CYS A 30 -5.36 3.23 -6.20
N GLU A 31 -6.41 2.46 -6.44
CA GLU A 31 -7.17 2.48 -7.69
C GLU A 31 -8.53 3.09 -7.41
N ILE A 32 -8.92 4.12 -8.17
CA ILE A 32 -10.22 4.77 -8.07
C ILE A 32 -10.90 4.67 -9.42
N GLU A 33 -12.06 4.05 -9.47
CA GLU A 33 -12.85 3.90 -10.67
C GLU A 33 -14.25 4.49 -10.48
N TYR A 34 -14.70 5.30 -11.43
CA TYR A 34 -16.09 5.71 -11.53
C TYR A 34 -16.76 5.00 -12.70
N THR A 35 -17.82 4.23 -12.38
CA THR A 35 -18.64 3.51 -13.35
C THR A 35 -19.98 4.23 -13.50
N PRO A 36 -20.17 5.10 -14.52
CA PRO A 36 -21.41 5.88 -14.70
C PRO A 36 -22.67 5.02 -14.81
N SER A 37 -22.59 3.88 -15.50
CA SER A 37 -23.72 2.96 -15.69
C SER A 37 -24.22 2.33 -14.39
N LYS A 38 -23.34 2.20 -13.38
CA LYS A 38 -23.67 1.68 -12.04
C LYS A 38 -23.89 2.81 -11.04
N GLN A 39 -23.57 4.06 -11.40
CA GLN A 39 -23.56 5.21 -10.50
C GLN A 39 -22.75 4.92 -9.23
N LEU A 40 -21.55 4.38 -9.42
CA LEU A 40 -20.71 3.87 -8.35
C LEU A 40 -19.27 4.34 -8.50
N ILE A 41 -18.69 4.77 -7.39
CA ILE A 41 -17.24 4.91 -7.22
C ILE A 41 -16.74 3.72 -6.43
N SER A 42 -15.71 3.08 -6.96
CA SER A 42 -14.95 2.03 -6.30
C SER A 42 -13.56 2.55 -5.95
N ILE A 43 -13.09 2.29 -4.74
CA ILE A 43 -11.75 2.64 -4.27
C ILE A 43 -11.10 1.37 -3.76
N HIS A 44 -9.94 1.02 -4.30
CA HIS A 44 -9.17 -0.15 -3.91
C HIS A 44 -7.81 0.29 -3.40
N LEU A 45 -7.49 -0.01 -2.15
CA LEU A 45 -6.17 0.23 -1.57
C LEU A 45 -5.41 -1.09 -1.46
N LYS A 46 -4.17 -1.09 -1.96
CA LYS A 46 -3.20 -2.17 -1.76
C LYS A 46 -2.09 -1.69 -0.85
N LEU A 47 -1.99 -2.29 0.32
CA LEU A 47 -1.07 -1.93 1.38
C LEU A 47 -0.22 -3.15 1.75
N PHE A 48 1.10 -3.01 1.92
CA PHE A 48 1.89 -4.13 2.45
C PHE A 48 1.45 -4.44 3.89
N LEU A 49 1.23 -5.72 4.18
CA LEU A 49 0.69 -6.16 5.47
C LEU A 49 1.65 -5.82 6.63
N THR A 50 2.96 -5.92 6.39
CA THR A 50 3.98 -5.52 7.35
C THR A 50 3.88 -4.03 7.72
N ASP A 51 3.63 -3.17 6.73
CA ASP A 51 3.51 -1.73 6.96
C ASP A 51 2.19 -1.38 7.67
N VAL A 52 1.10 -2.11 7.37
CA VAL A 52 -0.19 -1.99 8.10
C VAL A 52 -0.02 -2.38 9.57
N ASN A 53 0.66 -3.50 9.84
CA ASN A 53 0.92 -3.94 11.21
C ASN A 53 1.82 -2.93 11.96
N GLU A 54 2.89 -2.44 11.31
CA GLU A 54 3.75 -1.40 11.90
C GLU A 54 2.97 -0.13 12.26
N ALA A 55 2.08 0.31 11.35
CA ALA A 55 1.28 1.52 11.55
C ALA A 55 0.27 1.41 12.70
N ILE A 56 -0.29 0.23 12.93
CA ILE A 56 -1.42 0.06 13.86
C ILE A 56 -0.98 -0.52 15.20
N VAL A 57 -0.06 -1.50 15.18
CA VAL A 57 0.35 -2.23 16.40
C VAL A 57 1.85 -2.14 16.69
N PHE A 58 2.58 -1.32 15.93
CA PHE A 58 4.02 -1.06 16.09
C PHE A 58 4.91 -2.31 16.04
N ASP A 59 4.45 -3.34 15.32
CA ASP A 59 5.20 -4.58 15.08
C ASP A 59 4.86 -5.12 13.67
N PRO A 60 5.77 -5.00 12.69
CA PRO A 60 5.54 -5.41 11.30
C PRO A 60 5.25 -6.90 11.14
N GLN A 61 5.72 -7.73 12.08
CA GLN A 61 5.52 -9.18 12.08
C GLN A 61 4.34 -9.64 12.96
N SER A 62 3.58 -8.69 13.51
CA SER A 62 2.46 -8.98 14.40
C SER A 62 1.38 -9.81 13.70
N LYS A 63 0.84 -10.76 14.45
CA LYS A 63 -0.35 -11.54 14.07
C LYS A 63 -1.61 -11.07 14.81
N GLU A 64 -1.51 -9.98 15.57
CA GLU A 64 -2.60 -9.50 16.44
C GLU A 64 -3.85 -9.12 15.65
N LEU A 65 -3.69 -8.55 14.46
CA LEU A 65 -4.82 -8.14 13.62
C LEU A 65 -5.34 -9.24 12.71
N ALA A 66 -4.52 -10.24 12.39
CA ALA A 66 -4.85 -11.45 11.62
C ALA A 66 -5.80 -11.19 10.44
N PHE A 67 -5.61 -10.09 9.70
CA PHE A 67 -6.49 -9.68 8.60
C PHE A 67 -6.79 -10.82 7.64
N CYS A 68 -8.08 -11.00 7.31
CA CYS A 68 -8.59 -12.03 6.42
C CYS A 68 -8.31 -13.47 6.87
N GLN A 69 -7.98 -13.68 8.16
CA GLN A 69 -7.81 -15.00 8.77
C GLN A 69 -9.00 -15.33 9.68
N PRO A 70 -9.25 -16.61 9.99
CA PRO A 70 -10.33 -17.00 10.90
C PRO A 70 -10.24 -16.35 12.29
N GLU A 71 -9.02 -15.99 12.72
CA GLU A 71 -8.72 -15.38 14.00
C GLU A 71 -8.77 -13.85 13.98
N GLU A 72 -9.19 -13.22 12.89
CA GLU A 72 -9.29 -11.77 12.78
C GLU A 72 -10.19 -11.19 13.89
N PRO A 73 -9.65 -10.33 14.77
CA PRO A 73 -10.43 -9.79 15.87
C PRO A 73 -11.41 -8.70 15.38
N PRO A 74 -12.59 -8.54 16.00
CA PRO A 74 -13.58 -7.52 15.62
C PRO A 74 -13.06 -6.08 15.60
N LYS A 75 -11.97 -5.80 16.32
CA LYS A 75 -11.33 -4.48 16.36
C LYS A 75 -10.47 -4.16 15.13
N ALA A 76 -10.09 -5.17 14.33
CA ALA A 76 -9.12 -5.00 13.24
C ALA A 76 -9.60 -3.97 12.19
N ASP A 77 -10.83 -4.10 11.71
CA ASP A 77 -11.42 -3.15 10.75
C ASP A 77 -11.53 -1.73 11.32
N ARG A 78 -11.92 -1.60 12.58
CA ARG A 78 -12.03 -0.30 13.24
C ARG A 78 -10.67 0.39 13.32
N LEU A 79 -9.63 -0.32 13.76
CA LEU A 79 -8.27 0.23 13.87
C LEU A 79 -7.71 0.61 12.49
N LEU A 80 -7.94 -0.22 11.47
CA LEU A 80 -7.55 0.10 10.09
C LEU A 80 -8.25 1.36 9.58
N LEU A 81 -9.57 1.50 9.80
CA LEU A 81 -10.32 2.67 9.39
C LEU A 81 -9.92 3.93 10.17
N GLU A 82 -9.64 3.84 11.46
CA GLU A 82 -9.12 4.94 12.27
C GLU A 82 -7.80 5.46 11.67
N TYR A 83 -6.87 4.57 11.36
CA TYR A 83 -5.62 4.94 10.71
C TYR A 83 -5.85 5.54 9.31
N LEU A 84 -6.64 4.89 8.47
CA LEU A 84 -6.91 5.38 7.11
C LEU A 84 -7.60 6.74 7.12
N ASN A 85 -8.58 6.99 7.99
CA ASN A 85 -9.26 8.29 8.06
C ASN A 85 -8.33 9.46 8.44
N GLU A 86 -7.20 9.19 9.08
CA GLU A 86 -6.19 10.21 9.38
C GLU A 86 -5.31 10.53 8.15
N PHE A 87 -4.91 9.51 7.41
CA PHE A 87 -3.91 9.62 6.36
C PHE A 87 -4.46 9.58 4.93
N PHE A 88 -5.70 9.17 4.74
CA PHE A 88 -6.31 8.98 3.43
C PHE A 88 -7.73 9.55 3.38
N TYR A 89 -8.04 10.29 2.32
CA TYR A 89 -9.42 10.62 1.96
C TYR A 89 -9.59 10.78 0.45
N VAL A 90 -10.83 10.62 0.02
CA VAL A 90 -11.29 10.96 -1.33
C VAL A 90 -12.48 11.91 -1.21
N LYS A 91 -12.46 13.01 -1.97
CA LYS A 91 -13.65 13.87 -2.17
C LYS A 91 -14.07 13.81 -3.63
N VAL A 92 -15.35 13.67 -3.83
CA VAL A 92 -16.01 13.68 -5.14
C VAL A 92 -16.92 14.89 -5.22
N ASN A 93 -16.70 15.77 -6.21
CA ASN A 93 -17.45 17.01 -6.33
C ASN A 93 -17.49 17.81 -4.99
N ASP A 94 -16.33 17.87 -4.30
CA ASP A 94 -16.13 18.50 -2.99
C ASP A 94 -16.82 17.79 -1.78
N GLN A 95 -17.49 16.67 -2.00
CA GLN A 95 -18.09 15.87 -0.94
C GLN A 95 -17.16 14.75 -0.50
N LEU A 96 -16.93 14.64 0.80
CA LEU A 96 -16.08 13.59 1.38
C LEU A 96 -16.74 12.22 1.21
N VAL A 97 -15.99 11.26 0.66
CA VAL A 97 -16.39 9.84 0.63
C VAL A 97 -16.22 9.25 2.02
N THR A 98 -17.27 8.64 2.55
CA THR A 98 -17.19 7.91 3.81
C THR A 98 -16.59 6.55 3.57
N LEU A 99 -15.43 6.26 4.18
CA LEU A 99 -14.78 4.97 4.06
C LEU A 99 -15.53 3.90 4.84
N GLN A 100 -16.11 2.96 4.13
CA GLN A 100 -16.72 1.76 4.70
C GLN A 100 -16.14 0.55 4.00
N ILE A 101 -15.46 -0.34 4.74
CA ILE A 101 -14.85 -1.54 4.19
C ILE A 101 -15.96 -2.45 3.65
N LYS A 102 -15.91 -2.69 2.34
CA LYS A 102 -16.81 -3.61 1.65
C LYS A 102 -16.27 -5.02 1.64
N GLU A 103 -14.99 -5.12 1.39
CA GLU A 103 -14.26 -6.37 1.27
C GLU A 103 -12.78 -6.16 1.62
N LYS A 104 -12.12 -7.21 2.09
CA LYS A 104 -10.67 -7.29 2.23
C LYS A 104 -10.17 -8.61 1.66
N LYS A 105 -8.96 -8.63 1.13
CA LYS A 105 -8.28 -9.86 0.74
C LYS A 105 -6.77 -9.72 0.88
N LEU A 106 -6.10 -10.84 1.10
CA LEU A 106 -4.63 -10.91 1.04
C LEU A 106 -4.18 -11.39 -0.33
N SER A 107 -3.01 -10.90 -0.77
CA SER A 107 -2.31 -11.38 -1.96
C SER A 107 -0.81 -11.35 -1.73
N GLY A 108 -0.06 -12.19 -2.46
CA GLY A 108 1.39 -12.33 -2.25
C GLY A 108 1.74 -13.31 -1.14
N GLU A 109 3.03 -13.42 -0.84
CA GLU A 109 3.58 -14.36 0.15
C GLU A 109 4.73 -13.70 0.93
N GLY A 110 4.92 -14.13 2.18
CA GLY A 110 5.98 -13.62 3.05
C GLY A 110 5.91 -12.11 3.22
N ASP A 111 7.05 -11.43 3.14
CA ASP A 111 7.14 -9.97 3.27
C ASP A 111 6.49 -9.18 2.12
N ASN A 112 6.15 -9.86 1.02
CA ASN A 112 5.40 -9.28 -0.10
C ASN A 112 3.88 -9.46 0.04
N THR A 113 3.39 -9.96 1.17
CA THR A 113 1.96 -10.05 1.43
C THR A 113 1.36 -8.65 1.48
N ALA A 114 0.30 -8.43 0.70
CA ALA A 114 -0.43 -7.18 0.65
C ALA A 114 -1.88 -7.40 1.06
N LEU A 115 -2.38 -6.46 1.85
CA LEU A 115 -3.79 -6.32 2.19
C LEU A 115 -4.44 -5.41 1.15
N TRP A 116 -5.42 -5.93 0.43
CA TRP A 116 -6.33 -5.14 -0.38
C TRP A 116 -7.55 -4.78 0.45
N VAL A 117 -7.93 -3.51 0.40
CA VAL A 117 -9.13 -2.99 1.06
C VAL A 117 -10.01 -2.34 0.01
N PHE A 118 -11.27 -2.73 -0.05
CA PHE A 118 -12.23 -2.29 -1.05
C PHE A 118 -13.31 -1.42 -0.41
N PHE A 119 -13.56 -0.26 -1.02
CA PHE A 119 -14.61 0.67 -0.63
C PHE A 119 -15.49 0.96 -1.84
N GLU A 120 -16.77 1.18 -1.59
CA GLU A 120 -17.75 1.56 -2.61
C GLU A 120 -18.61 2.74 -2.12
N GLN A 121 -18.83 3.70 -2.97
CA GLN A 121 -19.68 4.86 -2.70
C GLN A 121 -20.64 5.07 -3.87
N PRO A 122 -21.98 5.08 -3.65
CA PRO A 122 -22.92 5.52 -4.66
C PRO A 122 -22.65 6.95 -5.10
N GLN A 123 -22.67 7.19 -6.42
CA GLN A 123 -22.44 8.49 -7.04
C GLN A 123 -23.43 8.69 -8.19
N SER A 124 -24.57 9.31 -7.90
CA SER A 124 -25.63 9.53 -8.87
C SER A 124 -25.36 10.73 -9.80
N GLU A 125 -24.63 11.72 -9.32
CA GLU A 125 -24.25 12.88 -10.12
C GLU A 125 -23.01 12.61 -10.95
N PRO A 126 -22.88 13.21 -12.15
CA PRO A 126 -21.65 13.13 -12.93
C PRO A 126 -20.45 13.59 -12.11
N LEU A 127 -19.36 12.83 -12.17
CA LEU A 127 -18.12 13.16 -11.50
C LEU A 127 -17.39 14.25 -12.28
N ARG A 128 -17.22 15.44 -11.67
CA ARG A 128 -16.54 16.61 -12.26
C ARG A 128 -15.18 16.88 -11.64
N SER A 129 -15.03 16.52 -10.37
CA SER A 129 -13.76 16.68 -9.66
C SER A 129 -13.54 15.56 -8.68
N LEU A 130 -12.26 15.22 -8.51
CA LEU A 130 -11.77 14.21 -7.57
C LEU A 130 -10.58 14.81 -6.82
N GLU A 131 -10.69 14.98 -5.52
CA GLU A 131 -9.59 15.36 -4.66
C GLU A 131 -9.17 14.14 -3.83
N ILE A 132 -7.90 13.82 -3.84
CA ILE A 132 -7.35 12.66 -3.15
C ILE A 132 -6.25 13.14 -2.21
N LYS A 133 -6.33 12.77 -0.94
CA LYS A 133 -5.19 12.74 -0.01
C LYS A 133 -4.76 11.30 0.15
N ASP A 134 -3.48 11.04 -0.09
CA ASP A 134 -2.87 9.76 0.22
C ASP A 134 -1.50 10.01 0.86
N ALA A 135 -1.51 10.03 2.18
CA ALA A 135 -0.36 10.17 3.05
C ALA A 135 -0.10 8.88 3.86
N VAL A 136 -0.69 7.76 3.41
CA VAL A 136 -0.57 6.46 4.09
C VAL A 136 0.90 6.11 4.26
N PHE A 137 1.30 5.71 5.47
CA PHE A 137 2.66 5.35 5.89
C PHE A 137 3.73 6.46 5.79
N THR A 138 3.36 7.70 5.43
CA THR A 138 4.33 8.82 5.39
C THR A 138 4.72 9.33 6.78
N ASP A 139 4.00 8.94 7.82
CA ASP A 139 4.33 9.13 9.22
C ASP A 139 5.45 8.18 9.67
N LEU A 140 5.50 6.97 9.14
CA LEU A 140 6.49 5.94 9.45
C LEU A 140 7.74 6.03 8.55
N PHE A 141 7.53 6.25 7.23
CA PHE A 141 8.59 6.18 6.23
C PHE A 141 8.73 7.49 5.47
N PHE A 142 9.93 8.09 5.52
CA PHE A 142 10.19 9.37 4.85
C PHE A 142 10.21 9.26 3.31
N ASP A 143 10.51 8.07 2.79
CA ASP A 143 10.63 7.73 1.37
C ASP A 143 9.37 7.02 0.81
N GLN A 144 8.28 7.00 1.59
CA GLN A 144 7.00 6.45 1.14
C GLN A 144 6.50 7.11 -0.14
N SER A 145 6.07 6.28 -1.09
CA SER A 145 5.42 6.68 -2.34
C SER A 145 4.05 6.02 -2.45
N ASN A 146 3.02 6.83 -2.64
CA ASN A 146 1.64 6.38 -2.77
C ASN A 146 1.19 6.64 -4.21
N ILE A 147 0.98 5.56 -4.96
CA ILE A 147 0.58 5.65 -6.37
C ILE A 147 -0.94 5.58 -6.44
N VAL A 148 -1.53 6.53 -7.15
CA VAL A 148 -2.97 6.58 -7.38
C VAL A 148 -3.25 6.46 -8.88
N TYR A 149 -4.10 5.51 -9.26
CA TYR A 149 -4.68 5.40 -10.59
C TYR A 149 -6.15 5.78 -10.52
N ALA A 150 -6.55 6.81 -11.28
CA ALA A 150 -7.94 7.25 -11.37
C ALA A 150 -8.48 6.98 -12.78
N HIS A 151 -9.53 6.17 -12.89
CA HIS A 151 -10.23 5.80 -14.11
C HIS A 151 -11.64 6.41 -14.09
N ILE A 152 -11.76 7.62 -14.61
CA ILE A 152 -12.98 8.44 -14.48
C ILE A 152 -13.45 8.88 -15.87
N ASN A 153 -14.72 8.66 -16.19
CA ASN A 153 -15.33 9.08 -17.45
C ASN A 153 -14.58 8.61 -18.71
N GLY A 154 -13.88 7.47 -18.65
CA GLY A 154 -13.05 6.95 -19.75
C GLY A 154 -11.65 7.55 -19.84
N GLU A 155 -11.30 8.49 -18.97
CA GLU A 155 -9.94 9.00 -18.80
C GLU A 155 -9.20 8.24 -17.72
N SER A 156 -7.90 8.01 -17.92
CA SER A 156 -7.01 7.40 -16.93
C SER A 156 -5.92 8.39 -16.57
N LYS A 157 -5.77 8.65 -15.29
CA LYS A 157 -4.74 9.54 -14.74
C LYS A 157 -3.97 8.81 -13.64
N SER A 158 -2.66 9.00 -13.60
CA SER A 158 -1.81 8.47 -12.52
C SER A 158 -1.15 9.60 -11.76
N LEU A 159 -1.06 9.44 -10.44
CA LEU A 159 -0.43 10.37 -9.52
C LEU A 159 0.56 9.60 -8.65
N MET A 160 1.63 10.27 -8.24
CA MET A 160 2.50 9.79 -7.18
C MET A 160 2.47 10.81 -6.04
N LEU A 161 1.88 10.39 -4.92
CA LEU A 161 1.77 11.20 -3.71
C LEU A 161 2.81 10.74 -2.69
N ASN A 162 3.25 11.65 -1.84
CA ASN A 162 4.27 11.39 -0.83
C ASN A 162 4.16 12.41 0.31
N LYS A 163 5.07 12.35 1.26
CA LYS A 163 5.07 13.25 2.43
C LYS A 163 5.05 14.74 2.07
N LYS A 164 5.70 15.15 0.96
CA LYS A 164 5.78 16.57 0.53
C LYS A 164 4.55 17.00 -0.26
N THR A 165 3.97 16.07 -1.02
CA THR A 165 2.79 16.30 -1.86
C THR A 165 1.82 15.17 -1.62
N SER A 166 1.04 15.27 -0.55
CA SER A 166 0.11 14.21 -0.13
C SER A 166 -1.31 14.37 -0.67
N THR A 167 -1.61 15.51 -1.30
CA THR A 167 -2.96 15.81 -1.81
C THR A 167 -2.91 16.30 -3.24
N HIS A 168 -3.84 15.85 -4.06
CA HIS A 168 -3.98 16.31 -5.44
C HIS A 168 -5.46 16.38 -5.85
N ARG A 169 -5.77 17.36 -6.72
CA ARG A 169 -7.12 17.53 -7.28
C ARG A 169 -7.08 17.32 -8.79
N LEU A 170 -7.97 16.48 -9.28
CA LEU A 170 -8.25 16.25 -10.69
C LEU A 170 -9.59 16.86 -11.07
N THR A 171 -9.70 17.38 -12.30
CA THR A 171 -10.96 17.84 -12.92
C THR A 171 -11.19 17.05 -14.21
N PHE A 172 -12.46 16.79 -14.54
CA PHE A 172 -12.91 15.95 -15.67
C PHE A 172 -13.98 16.66 -16.49
#